data_5e2f6622c7fe1e318496e4ebe3cb778b
#
_entry.id   5e2f6622c7fe1e318496e4ebe3cb778b
#
_cell.length_a   1.000
_cell.length_b   1.000
_cell.length_c   1.000
_cell.angle_alpha   90.00
_cell.angle_beta   90.00
_cell.angle_gamma   90.00
#
_symmetry.space_group_name_H-M   'P 1'
#
loop_
_entity.id
_entity.type
_entity.pdbx_description
1 polymer ?
#
loop_
_entity_poly.entity_id
_entity_poly.type
_entity_poly.pdbx_seq_one_letter_code
_entity_poly.pdbx_strand_id
1 'polypeptide(L)'
;MTLTITTANLNGIRAAKRKGVSKWLARNTPDIWCMQETRAPQEILDEMFQDFGATYVEQGRIATPDDLATVDDVCRIKGRAGVGLLTHRPVERTRIGL
;
A
#
# COMPACT_ATOMS: atom_id res chain seq x y z
N MET A 1 -6.13 -19.33 12.73
CA MET A 1 -6.18 -17.95 12.23
C MET A 1 -5.71 -17.92 10.77
N THR A 2 -6.45 -17.23 9.91
CA THR A 2 -6.10 -17.12 8.50
C THR A 2 -5.39 -15.79 8.23
N LEU A 3 -4.28 -15.85 7.51
CA LEU A 3 -3.54 -14.67 7.08
C LEU A 3 -3.72 -14.49 5.57
N THR A 4 -4.23 -13.32 5.17
CA THR A 4 -4.40 -13.00 3.75
C THR A 4 -3.24 -12.13 3.29
N ILE A 5 -2.50 -12.62 2.32
CA ILE A 5 -1.39 -11.90 1.69
C ILE A 5 -1.76 -11.70 0.22
N THR A 6 -1.78 -10.44 -0.22
CA THR A 6 -2.08 -10.11 -1.60
C THR A 6 -0.88 -9.43 -2.23
N THR A 7 -0.57 -9.78 -3.45
CA THR A 7 0.45 -9.11 -4.24
C THR A 7 -0.17 -8.58 -5.53
N ALA A 8 0.21 -7.39 -5.93
CA ALA A 8 -0.36 -6.75 -7.12
C ALA A 8 0.65 -5.84 -7.80
N ASN A 9 0.78 -6.01 -9.12
CA ASN A 9 1.49 -5.04 -9.94
C ASN A 9 0.48 -3.94 -10.30
N LEU A 10 0.74 -2.71 -9.84
CA LEU A 10 -0.22 -1.61 -10.00
C LEU A 10 -0.13 -0.90 -11.34
N ASN A 11 0.99 -1.04 -12.04
CA ASN A 11 1.25 -0.30 -13.27
C ASN A 11 0.96 1.21 -13.10
N GLY A 12 1.45 1.75 -11.98
CA GLY A 12 1.20 3.11 -11.54
C GLY A 12 0.07 3.20 -10.52
N ILE A 13 0.38 3.69 -9.31
CA ILE A 13 -0.59 3.77 -8.21
C ILE A 13 -1.75 4.73 -8.54
N ARG A 14 -1.47 5.83 -9.25
CA ARG A 14 -2.50 6.78 -9.68
C ARG A 14 -3.47 6.17 -10.67
N ALA A 15 -2.95 5.40 -11.65
CA ALA A 15 -3.76 4.67 -12.62
C ALA A 15 -4.60 3.59 -11.94
N ALA A 16 -4.01 2.86 -11.00
CA ALA A 16 -4.71 1.83 -10.22
C ALA A 16 -5.88 2.43 -9.44
N LYS A 17 -5.69 3.61 -8.84
CA LYS A 17 -6.77 4.32 -8.13
C LYS A 17 -7.91 4.69 -9.08
N ARG A 18 -7.60 5.21 -10.27
CA ARG A 18 -8.61 5.53 -11.27
C ARG A 18 -9.39 4.29 -11.74
N LYS A 19 -8.74 3.14 -11.78
CA LYS A 19 -9.35 1.87 -12.19
C LYS A 19 -10.14 1.17 -11.08
N GLY A 20 -10.17 1.72 -9.88
CA GLY A 20 -11.01 1.23 -8.80
C GLY A 20 -10.32 0.39 -7.74
N VAL A 21 -9.00 0.52 -7.55
CA VAL A 21 -8.27 -0.25 -6.53
C VAL A 21 -8.81 0.02 -5.13
N SER A 22 -9.29 1.24 -4.86
CA SER A 22 -9.86 1.57 -3.55
C SER A 22 -11.12 0.74 -3.23
N LYS A 23 -11.96 0.51 -4.23
CA LYS A 23 -13.15 -0.34 -4.07
C LYS A 23 -12.76 -1.80 -3.85
N TRP A 24 -11.76 -2.27 -4.56
CA TRP A 24 -11.24 -3.61 -4.35
C TRP A 24 -10.69 -3.77 -2.93
N LEU A 25 -9.91 -2.78 -2.45
CA LEU A 25 -9.34 -2.80 -1.11
C LEU A 25 -10.44 -2.84 -0.05
N ALA A 26 -11.50 -2.05 -0.21
CA ALA A 26 -12.62 -2.03 0.72
C ALA A 26 -13.31 -3.40 0.85
N ARG A 27 -13.34 -4.17 -0.22
CA ARG A 27 -13.95 -5.51 -0.22
C ARG A 27 -13.03 -6.59 0.32
N ASN A 28 -11.73 -6.44 0.13
CA ASN A 28 -10.77 -7.53 0.39
C ASN A 28 -9.87 -7.28 1.59
N THR A 29 -9.54 -6.04 1.91
CA THR A 29 -8.71 -5.58 3.04
C THR A 29 -7.71 -6.64 3.54
N PRO A 30 -6.64 -6.95 2.76
CA PRO A 30 -5.72 -8.03 3.12
C PRO A 30 -4.90 -7.68 4.36
N ASP A 31 -4.42 -8.70 5.06
CA ASP A 31 -3.53 -8.50 6.20
C ASP A 31 -2.19 -7.91 5.76
N ILE A 32 -1.69 -8.34 4.61
CA ILE A 32 -0.47 -7.81 4.00
C ILE A 32 -0.74 -7.59 2.52
N TRP A 33 -0.48 -6.38 2.05
CA TRP A 33 -0.63 -6.05 0.64
C TRP A 33 0.70 -5.58 0.07
N CYS A 34 1.27 -6.39 -0.83
CA CYS A 34 2.53 -6.11 -1.51
C CYS A 34 2.23 -5.51 -2.89
N MET A 35 2.77 -4.33 -3.15
CA MET A 35 2.56 -3.60 -4.39
C MET A 35 3.84 -3.47 -5.18
N GLN A 36 3.77 -3.67 -6.48
CA GLN A 36 4.89 -3.46 -7.40
C GLN A 36 4.49 -2.38 -8.42
N GLU A 37 5.49 -1.73 -8.98
CA GLU A 37 5.32 -0.67 -9.98
C GLU A 37 4.39 0.45 -9.50
N THR A 38 4.70 1.02 -8.34
CA THR A 38 3.94 2.17 -7.81
C THR A 38 4.10 3.40 -8.70
N ARG A 39 5.27 3.59 -9.31
CA ARG A 39 5.55 4.63 -10.33
C ARG A 39 5.13 6.03 -9.89
N ALA A 40 5.43 6.41 -8.68
CA ALA A 40 5.05 7.69 -8.14
C ALA A 40 6.13 8.25 -7.20
N PRO A 41 6.26 9.58 -7.09
CA PRO A 41 7.14 10.19 -6.12
C PRO A 41 6.59 10.05 -4.70
N GLN A 42 7.44 10.31 -3.70
CA GLN A 42 7.09 10.11 -2.29
C GLN A 42 5.81 10.84 -1.87
N GLU A 43 5.62 12.08 -2.31
CA GLU A 43 4.44 12.87 -1.92
C GLU A 43 3.14 12.20 -2.37
N ILE A 44 3.13 11.64 -3.56
CA ILE A 44 1.97 10.93 -4.11
C ILE A 44 1.73 9.62 -3.36
N LEU A 45 2.81 8.88 -3.05
CA LEU A 45 2.70 7.63 -2.29
C LEU A 45 2.14 7.89 -0.89
N ASP A 46 2.64 8.91 -0.19
CA ASP A 46 2.16 9.27 1.14
C ASP A 46 0.66 9.58 1.13
N GLU A 47 0.20 10.34 0.14
CA GLU A 47 -1.22 10.66 -0.02
C GLU A 47 -2.06 9.41 -0.29
N MET A 48 -1.60 8.54 -1.19
CA MET A 48 -2.32 7.31 -1.53
C MET A 48 -2.39 6.34 -0.35
N PHE A 49 -1.32 6.23 0.42
CA PHE A 49 -1.30 5.34 1.58
C PHE A 49 -2.18 5.87 2.72
N GLN A 50 -2.33 7.17 2.86
CA GLN A 50 -3.32 7.76 3.77
C GLN A 50 -4.74 7.35 3.37
N ASP A 51 -5.06 7.44 2.08
CA ASP A 51 -6.36 7.01 1.56
C ASP A 51 -6.61 5.52 1.82
N PHE A 52 -5.62 4.68 1.57
CA PHE A 52 -5.74 3.23 1.82
C PHE A 52 -5.88 2.94 3.32
N GLY A 53 -5.13 3.67 4.16
CA GLY A 53 -5.24 3.56 5.61
C GLY A 53 -6.66 3.86 6.12
N ALA A 54 -7.31 4.86 5.53
CA ALA A 54 -8.69 5.18 5.87
C ALA A 54 -9.63 3.99 5.63
N THR A 55 -9.40 3.21 4.58
CA THR A 55 -10.17 1.98 4.31
C THR A 55 -10.00 0.95 5.43
N TYR A 56 -8.77 0.78 5.94
CA TYR A 56 -8.51 -0.12 7.07
C TYR A 56 -9.23 0.35 8.33
N VAL A 57 -9.30 1.65 8.56
CA VAL A 57 -10.07 2.22 9.68
C VAL A 57 -11.56 1.89 9.53
N GLU A 58 -12.12 2.12 8.34
CA GLU A 58 -13.54 1.84 8.06
C GLU A 58 -13.89 0.36 8.26
N GLN A 59 -12.95 -0.53 7.96
CA GLN A 59 -13.13 -1.96 8.12
C GLN A 59 -12.83 -2.46 9.55
N GLY A 60 -12.50 -1.54 10.47
CA GLY A 60 -12.20 -1.89 11.85
C GLY A 60 -10.89 -2.65 12.04
N ARG A 61 -9.96 -2.53 11.10
CA ARG A 61 -8.69 -3.27 11.13
C ARG A 61 -7.60 -2.54 11.89
N ILE A 62 -7.67 -1.22 11.90
CA ILE A 62 -6.75 -0.34 12.65
C ILE A 62 -7.54 0.81 13.24
N ALA A 63 -6.96 1.50 14.23
CA ALA A 63 -7.64 2.62 14.90
C ALA A 63 -7.51 3.93 14.10
N THR A 64 -6.35 4.18 13.52
CA THR A 64 -6.10 5.38 12.70
C THR A 64 -5.24 5.01 11.48
N PRO A 65 -5.20 5.83 10.44
CA PRO A 65 -4.27 5.60 9.31
C PRO A 65 -2.80 5.54 9.74
N ASP A 66 -2.44 6.22 10.84
CA ASP A 66 -1.05 6.22 11.33
C ASP A 66 -0.64 4.88 11.97
N ASP A 67 -1.62 4.07 12.35
CA ASP A 67 -1.35 2.72 12.88
C ASP A 67 -0.96 1.73 11.78
N LEU A 68 -1.09 2.12 10.52
CA LEU A 68 -0.79 1.25 9.40
C LEU A 68 0.71 1.27 9.08
N ALA A 69 1.36 0.12 9.22
CA ALA A 69 2.76 0.03 8.85
C ALA A 69 2.91 0.05 7.33
N THR A 70 3.69 0.98 6.83
CA THR A 70 3.93 1.18 5.40
C THR A 70 5.42 1.15 5.11
N VAL A 71 5.82 0.44 4.07
CA VAL A 71 7.20 0.36 3.63
C VAL A 71 7.25 0.65 2.14
N ASP A 72 8.05 1.65 1.74
CA ASP A 72 8.18 2.07 0.35
C ASP A 72 9.61 1.96 -0.15
N ASP A 73 9.75 1.58 -1.40
CA ASP A 73 10.93 1.86 -2.19
C ASP A 73 10.45 2.67 -3.39
N VAL A 74 10.56 3.99 -3.28
CA VAL A 74 10.06 4.90 -4.29
C VAL A 74 10.88 4.82 -5.57
N CYS A 75 10.25 5.11 -6.69
CA CYS A 75 10.94 5.12 -7.97
C CYS A 75 11.98 6.26 -8.01
N ARG A 76 13.23 5.89 -8.23
CA ARG A 76 14.33 6.86 -8.33
C ARG A 76 14.38 7.52 -9.70
N ILE A 77 13.84 6.85 -10.71
CA ILE A 77 13.68 7.37 -12.06
C ILE A 77 12.20 7.66 -12.24
N LYS A 78 11.86 8.91 -12.53
CA LYS A 78 10.49 9.37 -12.63
C LYS A 78 9.63 8.44 -13.50
N GLY A 79 8.52 7.96 -12.95
CA GLY A 79 7.57 7.13 -13.64
C GLY A 79 7.96 5.67 -13.81
N ARG A 80 9.04 5.20 -13.14
CA ARG A 80 9.50 3.81 -13.27
C ARG A 80 9.63 3.13 -11.92
N ALA A 81 9.29 1.85 -11.90
CA ALA A 81 9.47 0.94 -10.75
C ALA A 81 8.77 1.42 -9.48
N GLY A 82 9.37 1.15 -8.33
CA GLY A 82 8.81 1.43 -7.03
C GLY A 82 8.03 0.26 -6.46
N VAL A 83 8.22 -0.03 -5.18
CA VAL A 83 7.49 -1.07 -4.46
C VAL A 83 6.91 -0.48 -3.19
N GLY A 84 5.80 -1.06 -2.73
CA GLY A 84 5.17 -0.65 -1.49
C GLY A 84 4.59 -1.84 -0.76
N LEU A 85 4.41 -1.68 0.55
CA LEU A 85 3.80 -2.70 1.38
C LEU A 85 2.89 -2.02 2.40
N LEU A 86 1.66 -2.51 2.52
CA LEU A 86 0.72 -2.09 3.54
C LEU A 86 0.34 -3.28 4.43
N THR A 87 0.38 -3.08 5.73
CA THR A 87 -0.05 -4.09 6.70
C THR A 87 -0.52 -3.42 7.98
N HIS A 88 -1.54 -3.99 8.62
CA HIS A 88 -1.97 -3.54 9.96
C HIS A 88 -1.20 -4.26 11.08
N ARG A 89 -0.23 -5.09 10.73
CA ARG A 89 0.59 -5.84 11.70
C ARG A 89 1.93 -5.12 11.91
N PRO A 90 2.55 -5.25 13.10
CA PRO A 90 3.85 -4.62 13.37
C PRO A 90 4.92 -5.07 12.39
N VAL A 91 5.76 -4.13 11.96
CA VAL A 91 6.93 -4.40 11.13
C VAL A 91 8.16 -4.31 12.04
N GLU A 92 8.84 -5.44 12.25
CA GLU A 92 9.99 -5.50 13.14
C GLU A 92 11.26 -4.98 12.49
N ARG A 93 11.41 -5.18 11.18
CA ARG A 93 12.62 -4.84 10.46
C ARG A 93 12.35 -4.54 9.00
N THR A 94 12.96 -3.47 8.49
CA THR A 94 12.89 -3.07 7.10
C THR A 94 14.30 -2.98 6.50
N ARG A 95 14.44 -3.48 5.27
CA ARG A 95 15.66 -3.35 4.50
C ARG A 95 15.29 -2.97 3.06
N ILE A 96 15.88 -1.90 2.55
CA ILE A 96 15.62 -1.39 1.21
C ILE A 96 16.83 -1.67 0.32
N GLY A 97 16.55 -2.23 -0.86
CA GLY A 97 17.59 -2.64 -1.80
C GLY A 97 18.16 -4.03 -1.49
N LEU A 98 19.18 -4.39 -2.22
CA LEU A 98 19.81 -5.72 -2.12
C LEU A 98 21.03 -5.74 -1.21
#